data_74fd8eaf1f52874a570bfef4d5c49d19
#
_entry.id   74fd8eaf1f52874a570bfef4d5c49d19
#
_cell.length_a   1.000
_cell.length_b   1.000
_cell.length_c   1.000
_cell.angle_alpha   90.00
_cell.angle_beta   90.00
_cell.angle_gamma   90.00
#
_symmetry.space_group_name_H-M   'P 1'
#
loop_
_entity.id
_entity.type
_entity.pdbx_description
1 polymer ?
#
loop_
_entity_poly.entity_id
_entity_poly.type
_entity_poly.pdbx_seq_one_letter_code
_entity_poly.pdbx_strand_id
1 'polypeptide(L)'
;MLASDSTVVLRIPVRNPTRSHFNTFSFDSGGTTTRSRPSFFLCPSLSFNSIKMQLLRPTGCYSNRCLKVHAQIGGQDFFNAAVRDKRVPRHLVIMVNGITGSASDWRYAAEQLVKRLPDKVIVHRSECNSSRLTFDGVDTMGERLAEEVLSVVRRWPEVQKISFVAHSLGGLVARYAIGRLYDNSSKLERVGTSRNCFSEETTEYSKQCLKQIYEAKIAGLEPMNFITFATPHLGSRGNNQLPLLGGLPFLERRASQTAHLVAGRSGKHLFLMDSDGGKPPLLLRMVDDSDDLKFMSALHAFKRRVAYANANYDQMVGWRTSSIRRQHELPKSNLIVSDAKYPHIVYVEGENTKEFYNKASSNVGGQTVDLEEKMIRGLTQVPWERVDVSFETSKQRYVAHSTIQVKTYWLNSDGADVVYHMIDNFHL
;
A
#
# COMPACT_ATOMS: atom_id res chain seq x y z
N MET A 1 42.73 22.01 47.62
CA MET A 1 42.03 23.27 47.89
C MET A 1 40.63 23.13 47.42
N LEU A 2 39.72 23.20 48.33
CA LEU A 2 38.30 23.10 48.35
C LEU A 2 37.62 24.27 47.58
N ALA A 3 36.52 24.03 46.98
CA ALA A 3 35.32 24.89 46.90
C ALA A 3 34.40 24.26 45.85
N SER A 4 33.31 23.85 46.12
CA SER A 4 32.04 24.04 46.87
C SER A 4 30.89 24.17 45.85
N ASP A 5 30.00 23.18 45.97
CA ASP A 5 28.69 23.10 45.36
C ASP A 5 27.79 24.33 45.60
N SER A 6 26.94 24.66 44.64
CA SER A 6 25.72 25.42 44.87
C SER A 6 24.60 24.91 43.98
N THR A 7 23.81 24.02 44.54
CA THR A 7 22.55 23.54 44.00
C THR A 7 21.44 24.53 44.34
N VAL A 8 20.82 25.15 43.32
CA VAL A 8 19.61 25.95 43.48
C VAL A 8 18.38 25.10 43.19
N VAL A 9 17.59 24.82 44.21
CA VAL A 9 16.28 24.14 44.14
C VAL A 9 15.20 25.22 44.02
N LEU A 10 14.54 25.28 42.89
CA LEU A 10 13.33 26.07 42.70
C LEU A 10 12.09 25.19 42.99
N ARG A 11 11.40 25.51 44.09
CA ARG A 11 10.08 24.95 44.46
C ARG A 11 8.98 25.73 43.75
N ILE A 12 8.12 25.03 43.02
CA ILE A 12 6.86 25.55 42.46
C ILE A 12 5.71 25.11 43.39
N PRO A 13 4.78 25.99 43.82
CA PRO A 13 3.69 25.62 44.71
C PRO A 13 2.54 24.94 43.99
N VAL A 14 2.07 23.83 44.58
CA VAL A 14 0.87 23.10 44.21
C VAL A 14 -0.37 23.86 44.71
N ARG A 15 -1.28 24.22 43.83
CA ARG A 15 -2.63 24.73 44.17
C ARG A 15 -3.62 23.52 44.15
N ASN A 16 -4.27 23.34 45.31
CA ASN A 16 -5.42 22.41 45.46
C ASN A 16 -6.69 23.02 44.84
N PRO A 17 -7.55 22.19 44.20
CA PRO A 17 -8.87 22.66 43.78
C PRO A 17 -9.89 22.50 44.92
N THR A 18 -10.62 23.57 45.17
CA THR A 18 -11.75 23.67 46.09
C THR A 18 -12.97 22.90 45.60
N ARG A 19 -13.60 22.17 46.54
CA ARG A 19 -14.93 21.54 46.46
C ARG A 19 -16.01 22.58 46.14
N SER A 20 -16.94 22.27 45.22
CA SER A 20 -18.22 22.94 45.14
C SER A 20 -19.35 21.91 45.17
N HIS A 21 -20.39 22.28 45.88
CA HIS A 21 -21.50 21.53 46.42
C HIS A 21 -22.41 20.81 45.42
N PHE A 22 -22.82 19.60 45.79
CA PHE A 22 -23.99 18.91 45.28
C PHE A 22 -25.27 19.58 45.76
N ASN A 23 -26.22 19.85 44.86
CA ASN A 23 -27.62 20.05 45.17
C ASN A 23 -28.41 18.87 44.63
N THR A 24 -28.96 18.09 45.53
CA THR A 24 -29.98 17.10 45.35
C THR A 24 -31.34 17.77 45.15
N PHE A 25 -32.05 17.41 44.09
CA PHE A 25 -33.50 17.62 44.01
C PHE A 25 -34.18 16.24 43.89
N SER A 26 -35.12 16.04 44.85
CA SER A 26 -35.99 14.87 45.03
C SER A 26 -37.13 14.91 44.05
N PHE A 27 -37.50 13.68 43.65
CA PHE A 27 -38.74 13.35 42.93
C PHE A 27 -39.97 13.60 43.82
N ASP A 28 -41.02 14.15 43.17
CA ASP A 28 -42.37 13.95 43.64
C ASP A 28 -43.30 13.62 42.47
N SER A 29 -44.15 12.65 42.70
CA SER A 29 -45.06 11.95 41.80
C SER A 29 -46.43 12.63 41.73
N GLY A 30 -47.03 12.67 40.55
CA GLY A 30 -48.50 12.80 40.49
C GLY A 30 -49.07 13.41 39.20
N GLY A 31 -49.80 12.58 38.46
CA GLY A 31 -51.09 12.99 37.91
C GLY A 31 -51.26 13.31 36.42
N THR A 32 -51.78 12.30 35.71
CA THR A 32 -52.89 12.32 34.71
C THR A 32 -52.92 13.26 33.49
N THR A 33 -52.96 12.56 32.34
CA THR A 33 -53.77 12.78 31.11
C THR A 33 -53.96 14.17 30.52
N THR A 34 -53.53 14.33 29.26
CA THR A 34 -54.41 14.56 28.08
C THR A 34 -53.63 14.64 26.76
N ARG A 35 -54.24 14.06 25.73
CA ARG A 35 -53.85 14.05 24.32
C ARG A 35 -53.83 15.47 23.75
N SER A 36 -52.77 15.83 23.02
CA SER A 36 -52.88 16.75 21.85
C SER A 36 -51.74 16.52 20.89
N ARG A 37 -52.09 16.28 19.64
CA ARG A 37 -51.19 16.18 18.48
C ARG A 37 -50.62 17.58 18.17
N PRO A 38 -49.39 17.71 17.69
CA PRO A 38 -48.99 18.84 16.91
C PRO A 38 -48.97 18.49 15.41
N SER A 39 -49.50 19.41 14.67
CA SER A 39 -49.68 19.53 13.25
C SER A 39 -48.37 19.52 12.46
N PHE A 40 -48.43 18.88 11.31
CA PHE A 40 -47.44 18.88 10.24
C PHE A 40 -47.26 20.28 9.65
N PHE A 41 -46.04 20.80 9.56
CA PHE A 41 -45.66 21.89 8.67
C PHE A 41 -45.13 21.26 7.37
N LEU A 42 -45.81 21.55 6.28
CA LEU A 42 -45.46 21.26 4.89
C LEU A 42 -44.25 22.13 4.48
N CYS A 43 -43.17 21.51 3.99
CA CYS A 43 -42.16 22.17 3.20
C CYS A 43 -42.42 21.92 1.69
N PRO A 44 -42.15 22.88 0.81
CA PRO A 44 -42.61 22.83 -0.58
C PRO A 44 -41.77 21.89 -1.43
N SER A 45 -42.46 21.17 -2.28
CA SER A 45 -41.98 20.26 -3.30
C SER A 45 -41.12 20.96 -4.37
N LEU A 46 -39.86 20.49 -4.51
CA LEU A 46 -39.08 20.70 -5.69
C LEU A 46 -39.36 19.56 -6.69
N SER A 47 -39.92 19.93 -7.83
CA SER A 47 -40.27 19.08 -8.96
C SER A 47 -39.03 18.45 -9.57
N PHE A 48 -38.91 17.13 -9.48
CA PHE A 48 -37.95 16.35 -10.28
C PHE A 48 -38.62 15.92 -11.59
N ASN A 49 -38.14 16.46 -12.70
CA ASN A 49 -38.50 16.03 -14.03
C ASN A 49 -38.04 14.57 -14.23
N SER A 50 -39.04 13.74 -14.52
CA SER A 50 -38.93 12.33 -14.83
C SER A 50 -38.25 12.14 -16.19
N ILE A 51 -36.99 11.70 -16.19
CA ILE A 51 -36.33 11.16 -17.38
C ILE A 51 -36.64 9.67 -17.42
N LYS A 52 -37.47 9.23 -18.35
CA LYS A 52 -37.72 7.84 -18.67
C LYS A 52 -36.42 7.14 -19.08
N MET A 53 -35.87 6.28 -18.21
CA MET A 53 -34.88 5.30 -18.61
C MET A 53 -35.56 4.12 -19.29
N GLN A 54 -35.36 4.00 -20.58
CA GLN A 54 -35.67 2.79 -21.34
C GLN A 54 -34.65 1.71 -21.00
N LEU A 55 -35.13 0.61 -20.44
CA LEU A 55 -34.36 -0.63 -20.27
C LEU A 55 -34.09 -1.23 -21.66
N LEU A 56 -32.87 -1.07 -22.15
CA LEU A 56 -32.32 -1.87 -23.25
C LEU A 56 -31.51 -3.03 -22.65
N ARG A 57 -31.96 -4.26 -22.94
CA ARG A 57 -31.25 -5.50 -22.63
C ARG A 57 -29.88 -5.49 -23.30
N PRO A 58 -28.79 -5.91 -22.63
CA PRO A 58 -27.52 -6.10 -23.29
C PRO A 58 -27.50 -7.47 -23.98
N THR A 59 -27.64 -7.49 -25.30
CA THR A 59 -27.10 -8.57 -26.14
C THR A 59 -25.62 -8.31 -26.32
N GLY A 60 -24.81 -9.35 -26.12
CA GLY A 60 -23.38 -9.27 -26.04
C GLY A 60 -22.69 -8.69 -27.27
N CYS A 61 -21.73 -7.86 -26.97
CA CYS A 61 -20.51 -7.67 -27.76
C CYS A 61 -19.47 -7.09 -26.82
N TYR A 62 -18.52 -7.90 -26.41
CA TYR A 62 -17.26 -7.42 -25.86
C TYR A 62 -16.52 -6.69 -26.99
N SER A 63 -16.73 -5.42 -27.12
CA SER A 63 -16.07 -4.53 -28.08
C SER A 63 -15.28 -3.48 -27.31
N ASN A 64 -13.97 -3.61 -27.30
CA ASN A 64 -12.90 -2.58 -27.34
C ASN A 64 -13.26 -1.15 -26.84
N ARG A 65 -13.76 -0.98 -25.60
CA ARG A 65 -13.95 0.35 -25.01
C ARG A 65 -13.21 0.58 -23.69
N CYS A 66 -12.19 -0.19 -23.42
CA CYS A 66 -11.35 0.08 -22.26
C CYS A 66 -9.92 0.27 -22.75
N LEU A 67 -9.58 1.46 -23.23
CA LEU A 67 -8.18 1.93 -23.36
C LEU A 67 -8.19 3.30 -24.09
N LYS A 68 -8.85 4.29 -23.46
CA LYS A 68 -8.38 5.67 -23.65
C LYS A 68 -7.50 6.02 -22.49
N VAL A 69 -6.22 5.78 -22.65
CA VAL A 69 -5.18 6.32 -21.78
C VAL A 69 -5.17 7.83 -22.01
N HIS A 70 -5.89 8.56 -21.16
CA HIS A 70 -5.77 10.01 -21.09
C HIS A 70 -4.84 10.38 -19.95
N ALA A 71 -3.56 10.42 -20.25
CA ALA A 71 -2.63 11.21 -19.48
C ALA A 71 -2.62 12.63 -20.06
N GLN A 72 -3.71 13.39 -19.86
CA GLN A 72 -3.74 14.81 -20.19
C GLN A 72 -3.27 15.62 -19.00
N ILE A 73 -2.10 16.22 -19.10
CA ILE A 73 -1.69 17.35 -18.28
C ILE A 73 -1.46 18.51 -19.23
N GLY A 74 -2.29 19.55 -19.11
CA GLY A 74 -2.14 20.77 -19.89
C GLY A 74 -2.14 20.56 -21.40
N GLY A 75 -2.89 19.58 -21.93
CA GLY A 75 -3.00 19.33 -23.36
C GLY A 75 -1.81 18.59 -24.00
N GLN A 76 -0.85 18.14 -23.23
CA GLN A 76 0.24 17.28 -23.71
C GLN A 76 0.10 15.86 -23.16
N ASP A 77 0.04 14.90 -24.07
CA ASP A 77 0.05 13.48 -23.79
C ASP A 77 1.42 13.10 -23.18
N PHE A 78 1.47 12.44 -22.00
CA PHE A 78 2.73 11.97 -21.40
C PHE A 78 3.55 11.07 -22.33
N PHE A 79 2.87 10.47 -23.30
CA PHE A 79 3.50 9.59 -24.28
C PHE A 79 4.13 10.34 -25.46
N ASN A 80 3.72 11.58 -25.74
CA ASN A 80 4.30 12.37 -26.85
C ASN A 80 5.63 13.02 -26.52
N ALA A 81 6.00 13.16 -25.25
CA ALA A 81 7.34 13.63 -24.88
C ALA A 81 8.43 12.61 -25.25
N ALA A 82 8.12 11.31 -25.16
CA ALA A 82 9.05 10.23 -25.53
C ALA A 82 9.21 10.05 -27.06
N VAL A 83 8.28 10.56 -27.87
CA VAL A 83 8.30 10.41 -29.34
C VAL A 83 9.20 11.44 -30.02
N ARG A 84 9.58 12.53 -29.34
CA ARG A 84 10.43 13.58 -29.94
C ARG A 84 11.89 13.18 -30.15
N ASP A 85 12.40 12.27 -29.33
CA ASP A 85 13.75 11.73 -29.53
C ASP A 85 13.58 10.21 -29.76
N LYS A 86 14.08 9.68 -30.87
CA LYS A 86 13.87 8.30 -31.39
C LYS A 86 14.15 7.13 -30.42
N ARG A 87 14.23 7.36 -29.12
CA ARG A 87 14.45 6.34 -28.07
C ARG A 87 13.15 6.06 -27.32
N VAL A 88 12.58 4.91 -27.59
CA VAL A 88 11.42 4.41 -26.82
C VAL A 88 11.89 4.00 -25.43
N PRO A 89 11.27 4.53 -24.33
CA PRO A 89 11.61 4.10 -22.99
C PRO A 89 11.37 2.60 -22.82
N ARG A 90 12.30 1.92 -22.14
CA ARG A 90 12.26 0.45 -21.97
C ARG A 90 11.82 -0.01 -20.59
N HIS A 91 11.50 0.91 -19.69
CA HIS A 91 11.12 0.61 -18.31
C HIS A 91 9.67 1.06 -18.04
N LEU A 92 8.78 0.09 -17.82
CA LEU A 92 7.38 0.33 -17.48
C LEU A 92 7.24 0.46 -15.96
N VAL A 93 6.60 1.52 -15.50
CA VAL A 93 6.24 1.75 -14.10
C VAL A 93 4.73 1.71 -13.95
N ILE A 94 4.22 0.76 -13.15
CA ILE A 94 2.81 0.60 -12.83
C ILE A 94 2.52 1.28 -11.49
N MET A 95 1.62 2.26 -11.47
CA MET A 95 1.20 2.94 -10.25
C MET A 95 -0.18 2.48 -9.82
N VAL A 96 -0.33 2.01 -8.57
CA VAL A 96 -1.55 1.35 -8.05
C VAL A 96 -2.12 2.12 -6.88
N ASN A 97 -3.36 2.58 -7.02
CA ASN A 97 -4.08 3.37 -6.01
C ASN A 97 -4.60 2.52 -4.83
N GLY A 98 -4.88 3.18 -3.71
CA GLY A 98 -5.48 2.60 -2.51
C GLY A 98 -7.01 2.52 -2.55
N ILE A 99 -7.59 2.22 -1.39
CA ILE A 99 -9.05 2.10 -1.20
C ILE A 99 -9.75 3.42 -1.58
N THR A 100 -10.90 3.33 -2.23
CA THR A 100 -11.67 4.46 -2.80
C THR A 100 -10.88 5.38 -3.73
N GLY A 101 -9.64 5.01 -4.05
CA GLY A 101 -8.75 5.78 -4.92
C GLY A 101 -9.03 5.57 -6.40
N SER A 102 -8.19 6.19 -7.21
CA SER A 102 -8.20 6.09 -8.68
C SER A 102 -6.82 6.44 -9.26
N ALA A 103 -6.64 6.30 -10.56
CA ALA A 103 -5.44 6.70 -11.27
C ALA A 103 -5.04 8.17 -11.04
N SER A 104 -6.02 9.06 -10.72
CA SER A 104 -5.74 10.47 -10.43
C SER A 104 -4.88 10.69 -9.19
N ASP A 105 -4.92 9.77 -8.23
CA ASP A 105 -4.18 9.85 -6.97
C ASP A 105 -2.65 9.84 -7.18
N TRP A 106 -2.21 9.31 -8.31
CA TRP A 106 -0.82 9.22 -8.70
C TRP A 106 -0.38 10.30 -9.71
N ARG A 107 -1.24 11.27 -9.99
CA ARG A 107 -0.95 12.29 -11.00
C ARG A 107 0.38 13.02 -10.72
N TYR A 108 0.54 13.55 -9.51
CA TYR A 108 1.74 14.30 -9.13
C TYR A 108 3.01 13.44 -9.23
N ALA A 109 3.03 12.27 -8.61
CA ALA A 109 4.21 11.41 -8.61
C ALA A 109 4.58 10.93 -10.03
N ALA A 110 3.58 10.62 -10.87
CA ALA A 110 3.81 10.26 -12.27
C ALA A 110 4.43 11.40 -13.08
N GLU A 111 3.91 12.62 -12.91
CA GLU A 111 4.46 13.84 -13.55
C GLU A 111 5.93 14.06 -13.16
N GLN A 112 6.23 13.96 -11.85
CA GLN A 112 7.60 14.16 -11.35
C GLN A 112 8.55 13.05 -11.84
N LEU A 113 8.09 11.80 -11.86
CA LEU A 113 8.89 10.66 -12.33
C LEU A 113 9.27 10.83 -13.81
N VAL A 114 8.30 11.12 -14.68
CA VAL A 114 8.57 11.36 -16.12
C VAL A 114 9.43 12.60 -16.33
N LYS A 115 9.19 13.68 -15.57
CA LYS A 115 9.98 14.91 -15.68
C LYS A 115 11.46 14.72 -15.29
N ARG A 116 11.73 13.89 -14.27
CA ARG A 116 13.10 13.64 -13.77
C ARG A 116 13.83 12.52 -14.51
N LEU A 117 13.09 11.58 -15.08
CA LEU A 117 13.62 10.44 -15.83
C LEU A 117 13.08 10.44 -17.27
N PRO A 118 13.30 11.53 -18.02
CA PRO A 118 12.82 11.63 -19.39
C PRO A 118 13.46 10.50 -20.24
N ASP A 119 12.72 9.96 -21.18
CA ASP A 119 13.14 8.91 -22.13
C ASP A 119 13.62 7.59 -21.50
N LYS A 120 13.46 7.42 -20.18
CA LYS A 120 13.85 6.21 -19.45
C LYS A 120 12.65 5.38 -18.99
N VAL A 121 11.52 6.03 -18.65
CA VAL A 121 10.35 5.37 -18.07
C VAL A 121 9.07 5.67 -18.83
N ILE A 122 8.18 4.67 -18.91
CA ILE A 122 6.78 4.80 -19.27
C ILE A 122 5.99 4.60 -17.98
N VAL A 123 5.13 5.54 -17.60
CA VAL A 123 4.32 5.44 -16.39
C VAL A 123 2.87 5.15 -16.76
N HIS A 124 2.38 4.01 -16.27
CA HIS A 124 0.97 3.64 -16.34
C HIS A 124 0.35 3.74 -14.95
N ARG A 125 -0.67 4.58 -14.81
CA ARG A 125 -1.49 4.69 -13.59
C ARG A 125 -2.68 3.77 -13.76
N SER A 126 -2.76 2.71 -12.93
CA SER A 126 -3.82 1.70 -13.02
C SER A 126 -5.22 2.29 -12.87
N GLU A 127 -6.13 1.88 -13.75
CA GLU A 127 -7.53 2.36 -13.82
C GLU A 127 -8.53 1.25 -13.49
N CYS A 128 -8.12 -0.03 -13.56
CA CYS A 128 -9.01 -1.20 -13.42
C CYS A 128 -9.70 -1.30 -12.06
N ASN A 129 -9.10 -0.73 -11.01
CA ASN A 129 -9.61 -0.73 -9.64
C ASN A 129 -9.80 0.70 -9.14
N SER A 130 -10.96 1.29 -9.38
CA SER A 130 -11.26 2.65 -8.94
C SER A 130 -12.54 2.71 -8.11
N SER A 131 -12.61 3.66 -7.16
CA SER A 131 -13.79 3.94 -6.35
C SER A 131 -14.37 2.68 -5.69
N ARG A 132 -15.60 2.28 -6.02
CA ARG A 132 -16.28 1.10 -5.42
C ARG A 132 -15.62 -0.23 -5.77
N LEU A 133 -14.93 -0.33 -6.90
CA LEU A 133 -14.24 -1.56 -7.31
C LEU A 133 -13.09 -1.91 -6.34
N THR A 134 -12.64 -0.95 -5.52
CA THR A 134 -11.63 -1.19 -4.47
C THR A 134 -12.16 -1.98 -3.28
N PHE A 135 -13.46 -2.27 -3.22
CA PHE A 135 -14.08 -3.08 -2.17
C PHE A 135 -14.23 -4.56 -2.55
N ASP A 136 -13.87 -4.96 -3.78
CA ASP A 136 -14.11 -6.31 -4.32
C ASP A 136 -13.15 -7.38 -3.77
N GLY A 137 -12.14 -7.00 -2.99
CA GLY A 137 -11.13 -7.88 -2.40
C GLY A 137 -9.81 -7.86 -3.14
N VAL A 138 -8.72 -8.10 -2.40
CA VAL A 138 -7.33 -8.05 -2.90
C VAL A 138 -7.10 -9.01 -4.06
N ASP A 139 -7.67 -10.20 -4.01
CA ASP A 139 -7.58 -11.22 -5.05
C ASP A 139 -8.24 -10.78 -6.36
N THR A 140 -9.52 -10.38 -6.32
CA THR A 140 -10.25 -9.93 -7.51
C THR A 140 -9.60 -8.69 -8.12
N MET A 141 -9.16 -7.74 -7.27
CA MET A 141 -8.44 -6.57 -7.73
C MET A 141 -7.06 -6.91 -8.30
N GLY A 142 -6.39 -7.90 -7.72
CA GLY A 142 -5.09 -8.36 -8.18
C GLY A 142 -5.16 -9.04 -9.56
N GLU A 143 -6.20 -9.85 -9.81
CA GLU A 143 -6.44 -10.43 -11.13
C GLU A 143 -6.70 -9.35 -12.18
N ARG A 144 -7.56 -8.36 -11.89
CA ARG A 144 -7.81 -7.23 -12.80
C ARG A 144 -6.52 -6.45 -13.11
N LEU A 145 -5.71 -6.19 -12.08
CA LEU A 145 -4.43 -5.51 -12.25
C LEU A 145 -3.47 -6.34 -13.11
N ALA A 146 -3.41 -7.65 -12.92
CA ALA A 146 -2.58 -8.53 -13.74
C ALA A 146 -3.00 -8.49 -15.22
N GLU A 147 -4.30 -8.56 -15.51
CA GLU A 147 -4.84 -8.44 -16.87
C GLU A 147 -4.53 -7.07 -17.50
N GLU A 148 -4.69 -5.98 -16.72
CA GLU A 148 -4.35 -4.63 -17.15
C GLU A 148 -2.86 -4.53 -17.50
N VAL A 149 -1.96 -5.03 -16.65
CA VAL A 149 -0.51 -5.04 -16.89
C VAL A 149 -0.17 -5.79 -18.19
N LEU A 150 -0.73 -6.99 -18.40
CA LEU A 150 -0.52 -7.75 -19.63
C LEU A 150 -1.01 -6.99 -20.87
N SER A 151 -2.12 -6.26 -20.75
CA SER A 151 -2.64 -5.40 -21.83
C SER A 151 -1.69 -4.25 -22.15
N VAL A 152 -1.13 -3.61 -21.11
CA VAL A 152 -0.15 -2.52 -21.26
C VAL A 152 1.14 -3.03 -21.89
N VAL A 153 1.67 -4.17 -21.43
CA VAL A 153 2.89 -4.78 -21.99
C VAL A 153 2.71 -5.11 -23.48
N ARG A 154 1.56 -5.71 -23.86
CA ARG A 154 1.27 -5.96 -25.28
C ARG A 154 1.22 -4.68 -26.13
N ARG A 155 0.82 -3.55 -25.55
CA ARG A 155 0.79 -2.23 -26.22
C ARG A 155 2.17 -1.64 -26.42
N TRP A 156 3.12 -1.99 -25.56
CA TRP A 156 4.49 -1.46 -25.57
C TRP A 156 5.51 -2.60 -25.70
N PRO A 157 5.68 -3.20 -26.89
CA PRO A 157 6.52 -4.38 -27.08
C PRO A 157 8.01 -4.12 -26.83
N GLU A 158 8.45 -2.85 -26.84
CA GLU A 158 9.84 -2.45 -26.60
C GLU A 158 10.21 -2.41 -25.12
N VAL A 159 9.24 -2.51 -24.18
CA VAL A 159 9.58 -2.51 -22.75
C VAL A 159 10.28 -3.81 -22.37
N GLN A 160 11.27 -3.69 -21.50
CA GLN A 160 12.11 -4.78 -21.02
C GLN A 160 12.09 -4.91 -19.52
N LYS A 161 11.77 -3.82 -18.80
CA LYS A 161 11.81 -3.72 -17.35
C LYS A 161 10.45 -3.30 -16.81
N ILE A 162 10.14 -3.77 -15.59
CA ILE A 162 8.90 -3.41 -14.91
C ILE A 162 9.16 -3.04 -13.45
N SER A 163 8.46 -2.01 -12.99
CA SER A 163 8.40 -1.60 -11.58
C SER A 163 6.97 -1.36 -11.14
N PHE A 164 6.70 -1.59 -9.86
CA PHE A 164 5.42 -1.27 -9.22
C PHE A 164 5.63 -0.21 -8.15
N VAL A 165 4.76 0.79 -8.13
CA VAL A 165 4.67 1.83 -7.09
C VAL A 165 3.23 1.86 -6.61
N ALA A 166 2.99 1.54 -5.34
CA ALA A 166 1.65 1.30 -4.85
C ALA A 166 1.39 2.02 -3.52
N HIS A 167 0.14 2.47 -3.31
CA HIS A 167 -0.26 3.13 -2.07
C HIS A 167 -1.32 2.35 -1.33
N SER A 168 -1.21 2.28 0.00
CA SER A 168 -2.23 1.73 0.89
C SER A 168 -2.64 0.30 0.46
N LEU A 169 -3.94 0.02 0.33
CA LEU A 169 -4.47 -1.25 -0.17
C LEU A 169 -3.85 -1.67 -1.52
N GLY A 170 -3.49 -0.70 -2.37
CA GLY A 170 -2.86 -0.95 -3.66
C GLY A 170 -1.57 -1.76 -3.59
N GLY A 171 -0.81 -1.66 -2.49
CA GLY A 171 0.37 -2.48 -2.29
C GLY A 171 0.06 -3.97 -2.09
N LEU A 172 -1.07 -4.30 -1.47
CA LEU A 172 -1.54 -5.68 -1.36
C LEU A 172 -2.03 -6.20 -2.71
N VAL A 173 -2.75 -5.36 -3.46
CA VAL A 173 -3.22 -5.67 -4.83
C VAL A 173 -2.04 -5.91 -5.75
N ALA A 174 -1.00 -5.06 -5.68
CA ALA A 174 0.23 -5.25 -6.45
C ALA A 174 0.96 -6.54 -6.06
N ARG A 175 1.04 -6.88 -4.76
CA ARG A 175 1.62 -8.17 -4.31
C ARG A 175 0.88 -9.38 -4.88
N TYR A 176 -0.45 -9.31 -4.95
CA TYR A 176 -1.24 -10.37 -5.58
C TYR A 176 -0.96 -10.46 -7.08
N ALA A 177 -1.02 -9.32 -7.77
CA ALA A 177 -0.83 -9.25 -9.21
C ALA A 177 0.54 -9.76 -9.66
N ILE A 178 1.63 -9.44 -8.93
CA ILE A 178 2.97 -9.95 -9.29
C ILE A 178 3.06 -11.47 -9.11
N GLY A 179 2.41 -12.05 -8.09
CA GLY A 179 2.34 -13.50 -7.91
C GLY A 179 1.60 -14.20 -9.06
N ARG A 180 0.61 -13.53 -9.64
CA ARG A 180 -0.14 -13.99 -10.83
C ARG A 180 0.66 -13.84 -12.13
N LEU A 181 1.48 -12.79 -12.21
CA LEU A 181 2.30 -12.44 -13.40
C LEU A 181 3.68 -13.09 -13.41
N TYR A 182 4.03 -13.79 -12.32
CA TYR A 182 5.33 -14.43 -12.21
C TYR A 182 5.48 -15.55 -13.23
N ASP A 183 6.53 -15.47 -14.01
CA ASP A 183 6.95 -16.52 -14.94
C ASP A 183 8.39 -16.92 -14.61
N ASN A 184 8.52 -18.17 -14.22
CA ASN A 184 9.81 -18.81 -14.14
C ASN A 184 9.98 -19.62 -15.41
N SER A 185 10.58 -19.04 -16.43
CA SER A 185 10.81 -19.66 -17.74
C SER A 185 11.73 -20.90 -17.72
N SER A 186 11.77 -21.62 -16.58
CA SER A 186 12.32 -22.96 -16.48
C SER A 186 11.45 -24.05 -17.18
N LYS A 187 10.31 -23.69 -17.76
CA LYS A 187 9.68 -24.52 -18.77
C LYS A 187 10.50 -24.45 -20.05
N LEU A 188 11.62 -25.17 -20.02
CA LEU A 188 12.22 -25.68 -21.25
C LEU A 188 11.08 -26.31 -22.04
N GLU A 189 10.60 -25.68 -23.12
CA GLU A 189 9.95 -26.41 -24.18
C GLU A 189 10.90 -27.56 -24.53
N ARG A 190 10.49 -28.74 -24.20
CA ARG A 190 11.10 -29.96 -24.76
C ARG A 190 10.82 -29.92 -26.25
N VAL A 191 11.57 -29.06 -26.95
CA VAL A 191 11.75 -29.25 -28.39
C VAL A 191 12.49 -30.57 -28.51
N GLY A 192 11.74 -31.57 -28.98
CA GLY A 192 12.28 -32.87 -29.24
C GLY A 192 13.45 -32.76 -30.20
N THR A 193 14.66 -32.85 -29.66
CA THR A 193 15.85 -33.13 -30.44
C THR A 193 16.49 -34.37 -29.85
N SER A 194 16.45 -35.37 -30.69
CA SER A 194 17.05 -36.66 -30.59
C SER A 194 18.46 -36.68 -30.03
N ARG A 195 18.64 -37.56 -29.05
CA ARG A 195 19.81 -38.42 -28.72
C ARG A 195 21.20 -37.97 -29.17
N ASN A 196 22.09 -38.08 -28.20
CA ASN A 196 23.53 -38.33 -28.25
C ASN A 196 24.44 -37.09 -28.42
N CYS A 197 24.95 -36.62 -27.28
CA CYS A 197 26.39 -36.39 -27.10
C CYS A 197 26.67 -36.16 -25.61
N PHE A 198 27.17 -37.19 -24.94
CA PHE A 198 27.94 -37.06 -23.69
C PHE A 198 29.33 -36.53 -24.09
N SER A 199 29.69 -35.34 -23.62
CA SER A 199 31.06 -34.92 -23.39
C SER A 199 31.07 -33.93 -22.26
N GLU A 200 31.71 -34.31 -21.15
CA GLU A 200 32.02 -33.53 -19.98
C GLU A 200 33.10 -32.49 -20.34
N GLU A 201 32.67 -31.31 -20.66
CA GLU A 201 33.47 -30.07 -20.49
C GLU A 201 32.50 -28.88 -20.48
N THR A 202 32.00 -28.55 -19.29
CA THR A 202 31.23 -27.32 -19.08
C THR A 202 32.17 -26.13 -19.05
N THR A 203 32.35 -25.49 -20.19
CA THR A 203 33.07 -24.22 -20.30
C THR A 203 32.31 -23.12 -19.56
N GLU A 204 33.02 -22.12 -19.01
CA GLU A 204 32.46 -20.91 -18.35
C GLU A 204 31.37 -20.22 -19.19
N TYR A 205 31.46 -20.34 -20.51
CA TYR A 205 30.47 -19.84 -21.47
C TYR A 205 29.11 -20.55 -21.33
N SER A 206 29.12 -21.86 -21.04
CA SER A 206 27.89 -22.65 -20.81
C SER A 206 27.25 -22.30 -19.49
N LYS A 207 28.02 -21.96 -18.45
CA LYS A 207 27.51 -21.49 -17.15
C LYS A 207 26.89 -20.10 -17.25
N GLN A 208 27.46 -19.22 -18.09
CA GLN A 208 26.94 -17.87 -18.34
C GLN A 208 25.67 -17.90 -19.20
N CYS A 209 25.59 -18.79 -20.17
CA CYS A 209 24.39 -19.05 -20.97
C CYS A 209 23.27 -19.67 -20.12
N LEU A 210 23.59 -20.63 -19.25
CA LEU A 210 22.65 -21.24 -18.31
C LEU A 210 22.14 -20.21 -17.29
N LYS A 211 22.98 -19.24 -16.86
CA LYS A 211 22.57 -18.17 -15.93
C LYS A 211 21.59 -17.18 -16.57
N GLN A 212 21.68 -16.94 -17.89
CA GLN A 212 20.71 -16.12 -18.64
C GLN A 212 19.35 -16.82 -18.86
N ILE A 213 19.31 -18.17 -18.79
CA ILE A 213 18.10 -18.94 -19.04
C ILE A 213 17.15 -18.97 -17.81
N TYR A 214 17.62 -18.56 -16.62
CA TYR A 214 16.87 -18.69 -15.36
C TYR A 214 16.51 -17.35 -14.69
N GLU A 215 16.44 -16.24 -15.41
CA GLU A 215 15.97 -15.00 -14.85
C GLU A 215 14.46 -15.00 -14.68
N ALA A 216 14.00 -14.96 -13.43
CA ALA A 216 12.59 -14.82 -13.08
C ALA A 216 12.02 -13.51 -13.65
N LYS A 217 10.86 -13.58 -14.31
CA LYS A 217 10.21 -12.45 -14.98
C LYS A 217 8.84 -12.18 -14.40
N ILE A 218 8.40 -10.94 -14.53
CA ILE A 218 7.05 -10.49 -14.23
C ILE A 218 6.42 -10.01 -15.54
N ALA A 219 5.35 -10.68 -15.98
CA ALA A 219 4.74 -10.42 -17.30
C ALA A 219 5.75 -10.48 -18.46
N GLY A 220 6.76 -11.35 -18.39
CA GLY A 220 7.84 -11.45 -19.37
C GLY A 220 8.94 -10.38 -19.28
N LEU A 221 8.87 -9.45 -18.30
CA LEU A 221 9.79 -8.34 -18.11
C LEU A 221 10.69 -8.53 -16.89
N GLU A 222 11.87 -7.88 -16.90
CA GLU A 222 12.82 -7.83 -15.79
C GLU A 222 12.24 -7.01 -14.63
N PRO A 223 12.02 -7.59 -13.42
CA PRO A 223 11.46 -6.86 -12.29
C PRO A 223 12.52 -6.01 -11.58
N MET A 224 12.30 -4.68 -11.54
CA MET A 224 13.27 -3.72 -11.00
C MET A 224 12.92 -3.25 -9.59
N ASN A 225 11.85 -2.48 -9.42
CA ASN A 225 11.48 -1.91 -8.14
C ASN A 225 10.07 -2.35 -7.72
N PHE A 226 9.91 -2.76 -6.47
CA PHE A 226 8.62 -2.94 -5.81
C PHE A 226 8.53 -1.97 -4.64
N ILE A 227 7.80 -0.87 -4.83
CA ILE A 227 7.75 0.26 -3.88
C ILE A 227 6.33 0.41 -3.35
N THR A 228 6.20 0.50 -2.02
CA THR A 228 4.92 0.70 -1.36
C THR A 228 4.94 1.93 -0.46
N PHE A 229 3.83 2.65 -0.41
CA PHE A 229 3.60 3.82 0.44
C PHE A 229 2.44 3.52 1.38
N ALA A 230 2.67 3.55 2.70
CA ALA A 230 1.67 3.32 3.73
C ALA A 230 0.77 2.09 3.45
N THR A 231 1.36 0.97 3.02
CA THR A 231 0.64 -0.27 2.71
C THR A 231 0.47 -1.13 3.97
N PRO A 232 -0.74 -1.62 4.29
CA PRO A 232 -0.96 -2.50 5.44
C PRO A 232 -0.52 -3.94 5.14
N HIS A 233 0.79 -4.18 5.06
CA HIS A 233 1.37 -5.47 4.67
C HIS A 233 0.97 -6.65 5.55
N LEU A 234 0.69 -6.37 6.83
CA LEU A 234 0.28 -7.34 7.86
C LEU A 234 -1.24 -7.28 8.15
N GLY A 235 -1.99 -6.58 7.32
CA GLY A 235 -3.39 -6.27 7.56
C GLY A 235 -3.57 -5.13 8.59
N SER A 236 -4.83 -4.97 9.04
CA SER A 236 -5.26 -3.92 9.98
C SER A 236 -5.79 -4.49 11.30
N ARG A 237 -5.59 -5.77 11.58
CA ARG A 237 -6.04 -6.42 12.82
C ARG A 237 -5.17 -5.97 13.99
N GLY A 238 -5.81 -5.51 15.08
CA GLY A 238 -5.11 -5.12 16.31
C GLY A 238 -4.57 -3.70 16.35
N ASN A 239 -4.71 -2.94 15.30
CA ASN A 239 -4.47 -1.51 15.30
C ASN A 239 -5.83 -0.81 15.50
N ASN A 240 -5.98 -0.04 16.58
CA ASN A 240 -7.19 0.76 16.91
C ASN A 240 -7.45 1.88 15.88
N GLN A 241 -7.26 1.61 14.60
CA GLN A 241 -7.14 2.60 13.54
C GLN A 241 -8.23 2.43 12.48
N LEU A 242 -9.51 2.54 12.90
CA LEU A 242 -10.60 2.77 11.97
C LEU A 242 -11.05 4.24 12.05
N PRO A 243 -10.54 5.11 11.18
CA PRO A 243 -10.89 6.54 11.19
C PRO A 243 -12.35 6.80 10.85
N LEU A 244 -13.06 5.81 10.32
CA LEU A 244 -14.47 5.93 9.92
C LEU A 244 -15.45 5.99 11.11
N LEU A 245 -15.02 5.68 12.34
CA LEU A 245 -15.90 5.51 13.50
C LEU A 245 -15.61 6.49 14.66
N GLY A 246 -14.87 7.58 14.40
CA GLY A 246 -14.71 8.68 15.35
C GLY A 246 -14.01 8.33 16.67
N GLY A 247 -13.20 7.26 16.70
CA GLY A 247 -12.37 6.93 17.87
C GLY A 247 -13.15 6.42 19.08
N LEU A 248 -14.34 5.84 18.91
CA LEU A 248 -15.11 5.23 20.00
C LEU A 248 -14.61 3.81 20.28
N PRO A 249 -13.98 3.53 21.45
CA PRO A 249 -13.36 2.24 21.77
C PRO A 249 -14.31 1.03 21.72
N PHE A 250 -15.60 1.26 21.91
CA PHE A 250 -16.63 0.23 21.84
C PHE A 250 -16.94 -0.18 20.39
N LEU A 251 -16.91 0.77 19.46
CA LEU A 251 -17.07 0.51 18.04
C LEU A 251 -15.84 -0.18 17.44
N GLU A 252 -14.66 0.07 17.98
CA GLU A 252 -13.39 -0.55 17.51
C GLU A 252 -13.37 -2.07 17.77
N ARG A 253 -13.87 -2.55 18.91
CA ARG A 253 -14.00 -4.01 19.17
C ARG A 253 -14.98 -4.70 18.22
N ARG A 254 -16.02 -4.01 17.76
CA ARG A 254 -16.97 -4.52 16.76
C ARG A 254 -16.60 -4.15 15.33
N ALA A 255 -15.67 -3.23 15.15
CA ALA A 255 -15.25 -2.75 13.84
C ALA A 255 -14.63 -3.85 12.97
N SER A 256 -13.90 -4.80 13.56
CA SER A 256 -13.44 -5.98 12.84
C SER A 256 -14.62 -6.79 12.30
N GLN A 257 -15.70 -6.92 13.06
CA GLN A 257 -16.90 -7.66 12.64
C GLN A 257 -17.76 -6.90 11.62
N THR A 258 -17.66 -5.55 11.58
CA THR A 258 -18.46 -4.70 10.69
C THR A 258 -17.63 -4.11 9.53
N ALA A 259 -16.31 -4.29 9.52
CA ALA A 259 -15.42 -3.78 8.46
C ALA A 259 -15.83 -4.24 7.05
N HIS A 260 -16.41 -5.45 6.93
CA HIS A 260 -16.92 -5.97 5.67
C HIS A 260 -18.19 -5.24 5.19
N LEU A 261 -18.96 -4.62 6.11
CA LEU A 261 -20.14 -3.83 5.75
C LEU A 261 -19.74 -2.49 5.10
N VAL A 262 -18.57 -1.96 5.48
CA VAL A 262 -18.08 -0.65 5.02
C VAL A 262 -17.10 -0.80 3.85
N ALA A 263 -16.18 -1.76 3.94
CA ALA A 263 -15.10 -1.95 2.97
C ALA A 263 -15.22 -3.27 2.17
N GLY A 264 -16.40 -3.88 2.17
CA GLY A 264 -16.71 -5.07 1.40
C GLY A 264 -15.73 -6.23 1.65
N ARG A 265 -15.39 -6.96 0.61
CA ARG A 265 -14.45 -8.08 0.67
C ARG A 265 -13.02 -7.64 0.98
N SER A 266 -12.62 -6.44 0.56
CA SER A 266 -11.32 -5.86 0.92
C SER A 266 -11.18 -5.67 2.43
N GLY A 267 -12.25 -5.28 3.11
CA GLY A 267 -12.29 -5.23 4.57
C GLY A 267 -12.08 -6.60 5.22
N LYS A 268 -12.71 -7.67 4.71
CA LYS A 268 -12.47 -9.03 5.22
C LYS A 268 -10.99 -9.42 5.13
N HIS A 269 -10.34 -9.15 4.00
CA HIS A 269 -8.92 -9.44 3.80
C HIS A 269 -8.03 -8.61 4.74
N LEU A 270 -8.29 -7.30 4.89
CA LEU A 270 -7.52 -6.43 5.77
C LEU A 270 -7.61 -6.86 7.25
N PHE A 271 -8.78 -7.36 7.70
CA PHE A 271 -8.97 -7.82 9.07
C PHE A 271 -8.74 -9.32 9.27
N LEU A 272 -8.22 -10.03 8.25
CA LEU A 272 -7.95 -11.48 8.27
C LEU A 272 -9.20 -12.29 8.66
N MET A 273 -10.36 -11.91 8.13
CA MET A 273 -11.67 -12.51 8.41
C MET A 273 -12.18 -13.35 7.25
N ASP A 274 -11.33 -13.69 6.32
CA ASP A 274 -11.61 -14.44 5.09
C ASP A 274 -11.15 -15.91 5.17
N SER A 275 -11.20 -16.52 6.36
CA SER A 275 -10.89 -17.93 6.58
C SER A 275 -12.06 -18.83 6.15
N ASP A 276 -12.43 -18.75 4.87
CA ASP A 276 -13.56 -19.51 4.33
C ASP A 276 -13.11 -20.90 3.84
N GLY A 277 -13.88 -21.94 4.15
CA GLY A 277 -13.62 -23.30 3.67
C GLY A 277 -12.33 -23.95 4.18
N GLY A 278 -11.86 -23.59 5.39
CA GLY A 278 -10.65 -24.16 6.00
C GLY A 278 -9.33 -23.64 5.45
N LYS A 279 -9.36 -22.68 4.52
CA LYS A 279 -8.17 -22.01 4.01
C LYS A 279 -7.77 -20.87 4.95
N PRO A 280 -6.45 -20.66 5.19
CA PRO A 280 -5.98 -19.48 5.93
C PRO A 280 -6.37 -18.17 5.23
N PRO A 281 -6.44 -17.04 5.97
CA PRO A 281 -6.68 -15.72 5.39
C PRO A 281 -5.75 -15.42 4.19
N LEU A 282 -6.24 -14.69 3.20
CA LEU A 282 -5.52 -14.41 1.97
C LEU A 282 -4.14 -13.78 2.24
N LEU A 283 -4.06 -12.78 3.13
CA LEU A 283 -2.77 -12.12 3.41
C LEU A 283 -1.74 -13.08 4.01
N LEU A 284 -2.18 -14.09 4.76
CA LEU A 284 -1.29 -15.15 5.25
C LEU A 284 -0.87 -16.10 4.13
N ARG A 285 -1.74 -16.40 3.17
CA ARG A 285 -1.36 -17.19 1.98
C ARG A 285 -0.39 -16.45 1.07
N MET A 286 -0.46 -15.11 1.05
CA MET A 286 0.42 -14.25 0.23
C MET A 286 1.84 -14.08 0.80
N VAL A 287 2.20 -14.76 1.89
CA VAL A 287 3.57 -14.79 2.41
C VAL A 287 4.27 -16.12 2.15
N ASP A 288 3.67 -16.93 1.29
CA ASP A 288 4.20 -18.22 0.86
C ASP A 288 3.89 -18.45 -0.62
N ASP A 289 4.57 -19.40 -1.25
CA ASP A 289 4.30 -19.82 -2.61
C ASP A 289 3.33 -21.00 -2.61
N SER A 290 2.34 -20.97 -3.48
CA SER A 290 1.47 -22.10 -3.79
C SER A 290 1.75 -22.66 -5.18
N ASP A 291 1.10 -23.77 -5.54
CA ASP A 291 1.27 -24.37 -6.88
C ASP A 291 0.86 -23.39 -7.99
N ASP A 292 -0.23 -22.64 -7.76
CA ASP A 292 -0.81 -21.75 -8.77
C ASP A 292 -0.25 -20.31 -8.72
N LEU A 293 0.16 -19.83 -7.53
CA LEU A 293 0.55 -18.43 -7.30
C LEU A 293 1.87 -18.36 -6.55
N LYS A 294 2.85 -17.72 -7.16
CA LYS A 294 4.22 -17.60 -6.64
C LYS A 294 4.46 -16.22 -6.01
N PHE A 295 3.85 -15.96 -4.86
CA PHE A 295 3.87 -14.64 -4.22
C PHE A 295 5.26 -14.22 -3.74
N MET A 296 5.96 -15.12 -3.04
CA MET A 296 7.27 -14.81 -2.49
C MET A 296 8.37 -14.89 -3.54
N SER A 297 8.29 -15.87 -4.45
CA SER A 297 9.18 -15.94 -5.62
C SER A 297 9.08 -14.69 -6.48
N ALA A 298 7.85 -14.20 -6.75
CA ALA A 298 7.62 -12.97 -7.50
C ALA A 298 8.21 -11.75 -6.78
N LEU A 299 8.01 -11.64 -5.48
CA LEU A 299 8.54 -10.53 -4.68
C LEU A 299 10.08 -10.59 -4.61
N HIS A 300 10.65 -11.77 -4.48
CA HIS A 300 12.10 -12.00 -4.48
C HIS A 300 12.75 -11.59 -5.82
N ALA A 301 12.04 -11.78 -6.93
CA ALA A 301 12.56 -11.47 -8.26
C ALA A 301 12.87 -9.97 -8.47
N PHE A 302 12.21 -9.07 -7.75
CA PHE A 302 12.52 -7.64 -7.84
C PHE A 302 13.91 -7.34 -7.31
N LYS A 303 14.67 -6.51 -8.03
CA LYS A 303 16.02 -6.08 -7.61
C LYS A 303 15.98 -5.23 -6.33
N ARG A 304 14.93 -4.41 -6.17
CA ARG A 304 14.75 -3.52 -5.02
C ARG A 304 13.32 -3.57 -4.51
N ARG A 305 13.14 -3.70 -3.20
CA ARG A 305 11.86 -3.65 -2.48
C ARG A 305 11.94 -2.57 -1.43
N VAL A 306 10.99 -1.61 -1.46
CA VAL A 306 10.98 -0.46 -0.54
C VAL A 306 9.62 -0.30 0.10
N ALA A 307 9.60 -0.11 1.41
CA ALA A 307 8.42 0.21 2.18
C ALA A 307 8.56 1.61 2.80
N TYR A 308 7.84 2.59 2.24
CA TYR A 308 7.67 3.92 2.84
C TYR A 308 6.54 3.85 3.86
N ALA A 309 6.82 4.18 5.11
CA ALA A 309 5.89 4.04 6.23
C ALA A 309 5.80 5.34 7.05
N ASN A 310 4.58 5.81 7.30
CA ASN A 310 4.38 6.91 8.23
C ASN A 310 4.69 6.46 9.66
N ALA A 311 5.67 7.11 10.32
CA ALA A 311 6.05 6.82 11.70
C ALA A 311 4.98 7.31 12.70
N ASN A 312 4.21 8.34 12.31
CA ASN A 312 3.18 8.96 13.14
C ASN A 312 2.04 9.53 12.29
N TYR A 313 0.94 9.91 12.96
CA TYR A 313 -0.24 10.58 12.38
C TYR A 313 -0.98 9.85 11.25
N ASP A 314 -0.58 8.65 10.84
CA ASP A 314 -1.37 7.85 9.92
C ASP A 314 -2.48 7.13 10.69
N GLN A 315 -3.71 7.62 10.51
CA GLN A 315 -4.88 7.06 11.19
C GLN A 315 -5.45 5.83 10.45
N MET A 316 -5.00 5.55 9.23
CA MET A 316 -5.52 4.46 8.42
C MET A 316 -4.63 3.22 8.45
N VAL A 317 -3.31 3.43 8.45
CA VAL A 317 -2.34 2.34 8.40
C VAL A 317 -1.24 2.55 9.44
N GLY A 318 -1.11 1.63 10.38
CA GLY A 318 -0.11 1.70 11.43
C GLY A 318 1.32 1.58 10.91
N TRP A 319 2.26 2.19 11.63
CA TRP A 319 3.68 2.16 11.30
C TRP A 319 4.24 0.73 11.21
N ARG A 320 3.89 -0.15 12.15
CA ARG A 320 4.35 -1.55 12.16
C ARG A 320 3.97 -2.30 10.89
N THR A 321 2.69 -2.24 10.51
CA THR A 321 2.19 -2.98 9.35
C THR A 321 2.74 -2.42 8.03
N SER A 322 2.92 -1.09 7.93
CA SER A 322 3.45 -0.47 6.72
C SER A 322 4.96 -0.64 6.57
N SER A 323 5.70 -0.76 7.67
CA SER A 323 7.15 -0.99 7.66
C SER A 323 7.56 -2.47 7.78
N ILE A 324 6.60 -3.40 7.91
CA ILE A 324 6.86 -4.84 8.07
C ILE A 324 7.79 -5.10 9.26
N ARG A 325 7.50 -4.50 10.41
CA ARG A 325 8.32 -4.60 11.63
C ARG A 325 7.51 -5.08 12.83
N ARG A 326 8.21 -5.75 13.75
CA ARG A 326 7.70 -5.99 15.11
C ARG A 326 7.75 -4.71 15.93
N GLN A 327 7.00 -4.65 17.03
CA GLN A 327 6.99 -3.46 17.90
C GLN A 327 8.38 -3.06 18.41
N HIS A 328 9.21 -4.04 18.76
CA HIS A 328 10.55 -3.80 19.28
C HIS A 328 11.60 -3.47 18.21
N GLU A 329 11.26 -3.67 16.93
CA GLU A 329 12.12 -3.34 15.77
C GLU A 329 11.89 -1.91 15.27
N LEU A 330 10.87 -1.20 15.78
CA LEU A 330 10.64 0.18 15.41
C LEU A 330 11.80 1.07 15.91
N PRO A 331 12.28 2.03 15.08
CA PRO A 331 13.32 2.96 15.47
C PRO A 331 12.96 3.70 16.76
N LYS A 332 13.92 3.82 17.68
CA LYS A 332 13.76 4.61 18.89
C LYS A 332 13.76 6.10 18.54
N SER A 333 13.11 6.92 19.36
CA SER A 333 12.95 8.37 19.11
C SER A 333 14.26 9.12 18.87
N ASN A 334 15.38 8.66 19.48
CA ASN A 334 16.69 9.28 19.29
C ASN A 334 17.35 8.96 17.93
N LEU A 335 16.82 7.98 17.19
CA LEU A 335 17.29 7.61 15.84
C LEU A 335 16.45 8.25 14.73
N ILE A 336 15.34 8.89 15.11
CA ILE A 336 14.43 9.57 14.17
C ILE A 336 14.97 10.99 13.97
N VAL A 337 15.71 11.17 12.86
CA VAL A 337 16.34 12.46 12.51
C VAL A 337 15.98 12.80 11.09
N SER A 338 15.46 14.02 10.86
CA SER A 338 15.11 14.49 9.52
C SER A 338 16.33 14.55 8.60
N ASP A 339 16.18 14.06 7.38
CA ASP A 339 17.19 14.17 6.34
C ASP A 339 17.28 15.64 5.86
N ALA A 340 18.48 16.13 5.58
CA ALA A 340 18.70 17.51 5.14
C ALA A 340 18.11 17.80 3.75
N LYS A 341 18.11 16.82 2.85
CA LYS A 341 17.59 16.93 1.48
C LYS A 341 16.08 16.62 1.41
N TYR A 342 15.63 15.72 2.28
CA TYR A 342 14.24 15.23 2.31
C TYR A 342 13.68 15.34 3.74
N PRO A 343 13.20 16.53 4.13
CA PRO A 343 12.86 16.84 5.52
C PRO A 343 11.86 15.91 6.20
N HIS A 344 11.02 15.24 5.44
CA HIS A 344 10.05 14.27 5.98
C HIS A 344 10.56 12.83 5.99
N ILE A 345 11.74 12.51 5.41
CA ILE A 345 12.42 11.24 5.62
C ILE A 345 13.17 11.32 6.95
N VAL A 346 12.84 10.44 7.89
CA VAL A 346 13.37 10.52 9.25
C VAL A 346 14.22 9.31 9.65
N TYR A 347 14.12 8.21 8.92
CA TYR A 347 14.96 7.04 9.12
C TYR A 347 14.96 6.17 7.88
N VAL A 348 16.13 5.66 7.50
CA VAL A 348 16.28 4.70 6.39
C VAL A 348 17.05 3.49 6.91
N GLU A 349 16.41 2.32 6.84
CA GLU A 349 17.02 1.02 7.15
C GLU A 349 17.31 0.29 5.83
N GLY A 350 18.61 0.17 5.52
CA GLY A 350 19.07 -0.54 4.34
C GLY A 350 19.02 -2.07 4.51
N GLU A 351 19.21 -2.78 3.40
CA GLU A 351 19.13 -4.26 3.35
C GLU A 351 20.13 -4.97 4.27
N ASN A 352 21.26 -4.34 4.60
CA ASN A 352 22.38 -4.94 5.33
C ASN A 352 22.26 -4.92 6.86
N THR A 353 21.22 -4.34 7.43
CA THR A 353 21.05 -4.17 8.88
C THR A 353 20.60 -5.46 9.59
N LYS A 354 20.40 -6.56 8.87
CA LYS A 354 19.77 -7.82 9.35
C LYS A 354 20.62 -8.67 10.28
N GLU A 355 21.93 -8.49 10.37
CA GLU A 355 22.78 -9.37 11.20
C GLU A 355 22.54 -9.27 12.71
N PHE A 356 21.96 -8.16 13.19
CA PHE A 356 21.74 -7.92 14.63
C PHE A 356 20.45 -8.54 15.19
N TYR A 357 19.43 -8.82 14.37
CA TYR A 357 18.11 -9.23 14.86
C TYR A 357 17.87 -10.74 14.92
N ASN A 358 18.64 -11.54 14.22
CA ASN A 358 18.45 -13.01 14.15
C ASN A 358 18.80 -13.75 15.46
N LYS A 359 19.40 -13.09 16.46
CA LYS A 359 19.86 -13.71 17.73
C LYS A 359 18.85 -13.67 18.87
N ALA A 360 17.73 -12.95 18.76
CA ALA A 360 16.83 -12.68 19.89
C ALA A 360 15.50 -13.44 19.91
N SER A 361 15.20 -14.30 18.95
CA SER A 361 13.85 -14.89 18.82
C SER A 361 13.80 -16.41 18.96
N SER A 362 14.32 -16.95 20.05
CA SER A 362 14.23 -18.41 20.33
C SER A 362 13.41 -18.82 21.54
N ASN A 363 12.70 -17.92 22.23
CA ASN A 363 11.88 -18.34 23.38
C ASN A 363 10.62 -17.49 23.55
N VAL A 364 9.49 -17.89 22.94
CA VAL A 364 8.15 -17.67 23.51
C VAL A 364 7.33 -18.92 23.20
N GLY A 365 7.21 -19.78 24.19
CA GLY A 365 6.24 -20.85 24.20
C GLY A 365 4.86 -20.29 24.52
N GLY A 366 3.85 -20.59 23.68
CA GLY A 366 2.46 -20.19 23.89
C GLY A 366 1.62 -20.32 22.63
N GLN A 367 0.64 -21.13 22.63
CA GLN A 367 -0.16 -21.79 21.61
C GLN A 367 -1.02 -20.94 20.63
N THR A 368 -0.80 -19.65 20.46
CA THR A 368 -1.34 -18.93 19.31
C THR A 368 -0.20 -18.27 18.60
N VAL A 369 0.38 -18.96 17.61
CA VAL A 369 1.34 -18.32 16.71
C VAL A 369 0.56 -17.18 16.07
N ASP A 370 0.91 -15.96 16.49
CA ASP A 370 0.28 -14.75 16.00
C ASP A 370 0.35 -14.72 14.47
N LEU A 371 -0.79 -14.55 13.80
CA LEU A 371 -0.85 -14.48 12.34
C LEU A 371 0.06 -13.37 11.79
N GLU A 372 0.19 -12.28 12.55
CA GLU A 372 1.06 -11.17 12.21
C GLU A 372 2.54 -11.61 12.21
N GLU A 373 2.97 -12.38 13.22
CA GLU A 373 4.34 -12.91 13.30
C GLU A 373 4.64 -13.85 12.12
N LYS A 374 3.69 -14.70 11.70
CA LYS A 374 3.84 -15.54 10.51
C LYS A 374 4.02 -14.69 9.25
N MET A 375 3.22 -13.62 9.11
CA MET A 375 3.33 -12.73 7.97
C MET A 375 4.66 -11.96 7.96
N ILE A 376 5.12 -11.48 9.13
CA ILE A 376 6.44 -10.82 9.22
C ILE A 376 7.54 -11.79 8.81
N ARG A 377 7.56 -13.01 9.36
CA ARG A 377 8.57 -14.03 9.02
C ARG A 377 8.58 -14.35 7.52
N GLY A 378 7.40 -14.52 6.91
CA GLY A 378 7.30 -14.78 5.48
C GLY A 378 7.84 -13.60 4.66
N LEU A 379 7.34 -12.39 4.92
CA LEU A 379 7.73 -11.20 4.15
C LEU A 379 9.20 -10.80 4.33
N THR A 380 9.81 -11.12 5.47
CA THR A 380 11.23 -10.83 5.74
C THR A 380 12.19 -11.88 5.21
N GLN A 381 11.71 -12.94 4.54
CA GLN A 381 12.58 -13.85 3.77
C GLN A 381 13.26 -13.13 2.60
N VAL A 382 12.65 -12.02 2.12
CA VAL A 382 13.28 -11.14 1.13
C VAL A 382 13.74 -9.84 1.80
N PRO A 383 14.85 -9.24 1.33
CA PRO A 383 15.33 -7.97 1.88
C PRO A 383 14.37 -6.82 1.52
N TRP A 384 14.11 -5.95 2.49
CA TRP A 384 13.35 -4.72 2.33
C TRP A 384 14.20 -3.52 2.77
N GLU A 385 14.20 -2.49 1.97
CA GLU A 385 14.58 -1.15 2.39
C GLU A 385 13.34 -0.52 3.06
N ARG A 386 13.49 -0.06 4.30
CA ARG A 386 12.41 0.55 5.07
C ARG A 386 12.69 2.02 5.27
N VAL A 387 11.80 2.86 4.75
CA VAL A 387 11.92 4.32 4.78
C VAL A 387 10.82 4.86 5.66
N ASP A 388 11.19 5.40 6.81
CA ASP A 388 10.25 5.98 7.75
C ASP A 388 10.05 7.47 7.47
N VAL A 389 8.79 7.89 7.41
CA VAL A 389 8.35 9.23 7.05
C VAL A 389 7.64 9.87 8.23
N SER A 390 7.90 11.13 8.54
CA SER A 390 7.20 11.86 9.58
C SER A 390 6.71 13.22 9.10
N PHE A 391 5.42 13.46 9.27
CA PHE A 391 4.78 14.74 9.04
C PHE A 391 4.46 15.48 10.35
N GLU A 392 5.15 15.16 11.46
CA GLU A 392 4.84 15.68 12.79
C GLU A 392 4.83 17.20 12.86
N THR A 393 5.78 17.85 12.21
CA THR A 393 5.91 19.31 12.14
C THR A 393 5.04 19.96 11.07
N SER A 394 4.46 19.15 10.17
CA SER A 394 3.62 19.61 9.07
C SER A 394 2.20 19.96 9.52
N LYS A 395 1.61 20.97 8.89
CA LYS A 395 0.17 21.26 9.00
C LYS A 395 -0.68 20.15 8.36
N GLN A 396 -0.09 19.35 7.44
CA GLN A 396 -0.75 18.27 6.72
C GLN A 396 -0.67 16.92 7.46
N ARG A 397 -0.13 16.87 8.67
CA ARG A 397 0.03 15.64 9.47
C ARG A 397 -1.26 14.83 9.65
N TYR A 398 -2.41 15.47 9.78
CA TYR A 398 -3.70 14.79 9.99
C TYR A 398 -4.21 14.04 8.73
N VAL A 399 -3.61 14.29 7.57
CA VAL A 399 -3.84 13.59 6.32
C VAL A 399 -2.57 12.89 5.82
N ALA A 400 -1.66 12.52 6.74
CA ALA A 400 -0.37 11.88 6.46
C ALA A 400 -0.50 10.68 5.50
N HIS A 401 -1.56 9.88 5.65
CA HIS A 401 -1.85 8.74 4.77
C HIS A 401 -1.92 9.11 3.28
N SER A 402 -2.50 10.26 2.96
CA SER A 402 -2.58 10.77 1.59
C SER A 402 -1.38 11.63 1.21
N THR A 403 -0.74 12.27 2.21
CA THR A 403 0.39 13.18 2.01
C THR A 403 1.64 12.43 1.57
N ILE A 404 1.86 11.23 2.08
CA ILE A 404 3.06 10.42 1.75
C ILE A 404 3.24 10.15 0.24
N GLN A 405 2.16 10.10 -0.55
CA GLN A 405 2.18 9.92 -2.01
C GLN A 405 1.86 11.20 -2.80
N VAL A 406 1.52 12.30 -2.09
CA VAL A 406 1.00 13.55 -2.69
C VAL A 406 -0.28 13.30 -3.49
N LYS A 407 -1.29 12.69 -2.84
CA LYS A 407 -2.55 12.33 -3.50
C LYS A 407 -3.18 13.50 -4.26
N THR A 408 -3.21 14.68 -3.64
CA THR A 408 -3.70 15.94 -4.25
C THR A 408 -2.74 17.06 -3.86
N TYR A 409 -1.98 17.58 -4.82
CA TYR A 409 -0.86 18.48 -4.54
C TYR A 409 -1.19 19.65 -3.60
N TRP A 410 -2.28 20.36 -3.84
CA TRP A 410 -2.66 21.53 -3.01
C TRP A 410 -3.04 21.16 -1.55
N LEU A 411 -3.37 19.89 -1.26
CA LEU A 411 -3.66 19.38 0.09
C LEU A 411 -2.50 18.61 0.71
N ASN A 412 -1.61 18.08 -0.12
CA ASN A 412 -0.62 17.08 0.27
C ASN A 412 0.80 17.46 -0.21
N SER A 413 1.07 18.76 -0.44
CA SER A 413 2.33 19.24 -1.02
C SER A 413 3.56 18.87 -0.19
N ASP A 414 3.42 18.72 1.12
CA ASP A 414 4.52 18.44 2.04
C ASP A 414 5.12 17.02 1.81
N GLY A 415 4.38 16.11 1.15
CA GLY A 415 4.92 14.83 0.73
C GLY A 415 5.82 14.88 -0.53
N ALA A 416 6.05 16.05 -1.11
CA ALA A 416 6.80 16.16 -2.35
C ALA A 416 8.24 15.64 -2.24
N ASP A 417 8.91 15.89 -1.12
CA ASP A 417 10.27 15.41 -0.84
C ASP A 417 10.32 13.87 -0.71
N VAL A 418 9.26 13.24 -0.16
CA VAL A 418 9.15 11.78 -0.11
C VAL A 418 9.07 11.20 -1.53
N VAL A 419 8.28 11.81 -2.41
CA VAL A 419 8.22 11.42 -3.84
C VAL A 419 9.58 11.65 -4.51
N TYR A 420 10.28 12.74 -4.20
CA TYR A 420 11.61 12.99 -4.74
C TYR A 420 12.65 12.00 -4.24
N HIS A 421 12.61 11.63 -2.95
CA HIS A 421 13.45 10.57 -2.42
C HIS A 421 13.24 9.25 -3.18
N MET A 422 11.98 8.88 -3.43
CA MET A 422 11.66 7.68 -4.22
C MET A 422 12.26 7.75 -5.63
N ILE A 423 12.15 8.89 -6.32
CA ILE A 423 12.63 9.05 -7.69
C ILE A 423 14.18 9.06 -7.74
N ASP A 424 14.83 9.77 -6.82
CA ASP A 424 16.29 9.89 -6.80
C ASP A 424 16.99 8.56 -6.47
N ASN A 425 16.26 7.63 -5.81
CA ASN A 425 16.72 6.28 -5.50
C ASN A 425 16.08 5.20 -6.40
N PHE A 426 15.49 5.56 -7.52
CA PHE A 426 14.81 4.62 -8.42
C PHE A 426 15.80 3.84 -9.28
N HIS A 427 15.77 2.51 -9.24
CA HIS A 427 16.60 1.64 -10.08
C HIS A 427 16.03 1.58 -11.50
N LEU A 428 16.88 1.95 -12.48
CA LEU A 428 16.56 1.97 -13.91
C LEU A 428 17.00 0.70 -14.62
#